data_bdf66cbdcb5d4a3e95c99d8640bd33a5
#
_entry.id   bdf66cbdcb5d4a3e95c99d8640bd33a5
#
_cell.length_a   1.000
_cell.length_b   1.000
_cell.length_c   1.000
_cell.angle_alpha   90.00
_cell.angle_beta   90.00
_cell.angle_gamma   90.00
#
_symmetry.space_group_name_H-M   'P 1'
#
loop_
_entity.id
_entity.type
_entity.pdbx_description
1 polymer ?
#
loop_
_entity_poly.entity_id
_entity_poly.type
_entity_poly.pdbx_seq_one_letter_code
_entity_poly.pdbx_strand_id
1 'polypeptide(L)'
;MKKTLRRILQNSIDEKKYIFNYPITTFKYYDDANFLFVDNIEEKSTIEGKQDLENNESNDKKEEILKSSFEYNVEDDIEKYLEDYNNEKEEKEGKNYKYTNKIYILGGLAQKDKKEIYTELAKIKEFAKKVGVKDIALELPVNYVLENSIRDLKKHGVKEIILATVSLEDEILENNGLSYRYKEITKAVFKIALSFMKMSLSMIIGLSNDEKEELRVVEKAKELKPKSLVIMQNVVLKGTENAKKFVRGNLKMLSVEENKNMLEKIVTMALEKKITDILFVRSIQENIIKDKYLTGVIYSNIEEEMVTRMYYNYIFEKIKNLKVKNEYITIKANKEIFGYIKGRDNSNLDKIKELYYMKEINMVEENKKNKKSNSKNNLEIVIANDERE
;
A
#
# COMPACT_ATOMS: atom_id res chain seq x y z
N MET A 1 20.83 -3.79 3.68
CA MET A 1 19.92 -3.61 4.83
C MET A 1 20.04 -2.26 5.52
N LYS A 2 21.20 -1.79 6.03
CA LYS A 2 21.36 -0.49 6.76
C LYS A 2 20.91 0.75 5.96
N LYS A 3 21.32 0.90 4.70
CA LYS A 3 20.86 2.00 3.80
C LYS A 3 19.37 1.89 3.43
N THR A 4 18.87 0.72 3.45
CA THR A 4 17.53 0.24 3.08
C THR A 4 16.51 0.65 4.13
N LEU A 5 16.69 0.19 5.37
CA LEU A 5 15.89 0.62 6.53
C LEU A 5 15.86 2.13 6.68
N ARG A 6 17.00 2.79 6.44
CA ARG A 6 17.11 4.25 6.48
C ARG A 6 16.16 4.96 5.50
N ARG A 7 15.92 4.40 4.31
CA ARG A 7 15.06 5.01 3.29
C ARG A 7 13.58 4.76 3.53
N ILE A 8 13.21 3.55 3.97
CA ILE A 8 11.83 3.24 4.34
C ILE A 8 11.39 4.17 5.47
N LEU A 9 12.23 4.28 6.50
CA LEU A 9 11.94 5.07 7.68
C LEU A 9 11.84 6.57 7.41
N GLN A 10 12.64 7.10 6.49
CA GLN A 10 12.54 8.50 6.10
C GLN A 10 11.23 8.84 5.42
N ASN A 11 10.63 7.87 4.72
CA ASN A 11 9.40 8.08 3.96
C ASN A 11 8.13 7.67 4.75
N SER A 12 8.25 6.80 5.76
CA SER A 12 7.09 6.26 6.46
C SER A 12 6.80 6.87 7.83
N ILE A 13 7.83 7.30 8.56
CA ILE A 13 7.67 7.74 9.96
C ILE A 13 7.22 9.19 10.08
N ASP A 14 7.63 10.05 9.15
CA ASP A 14 7.47 11.50 9.27
C ASP A 14 6.38 12.08 8.36
N GLU A 15 5.69 11.28 7.55
CA GLU A 15 4.79 11.80 6.52
C GLU A 15 3.36 11.29 6.71
N LYS A 16 2.46 12.15 7.18
CA LYS A 16 1.03 11.92 6.98
C LYS A 16 0.72 11.93 5.48
N LYS A 17 0.00 10.92 5.02
CA LYS A 17 -0.34 10.76 3.60
C LYS A 17 -1.79 11.15 3.36
N TYR A 18 -2.03 11.98 2.35
CA TYR A 18 -3.36 12.25 1.85
C TYR A 18 -3.73 11.19 0.82
N ILE A 19 -4.66 10.31 1.17
CA ILE A 19 -5.09 9.20 0.30
C ILE A 19 -6.60 9.32 0.09
N PHE A 20 -6.99 9.61 -1.14
CA PHE A 20 -8.38 9.57 -1.60
C PHE A 20 -8.64 8.20 -2.23
N ASN A 21 -9.51 7.42 -1.63
CA ASN A 21 -9.74 6.04 -2.04
C ASN A 21 -11.16 5.87 -2.60
N TYR A 22 -11.27 5.89 -3.91
CA TYR A 22 -12.53 5.77 -4.64
C TYR A 22 -12.99 4.31 -4.69
N PRO A 23 -14.26 4.00 -4.36
CA PRO A 23 -14.79 2.65 -4.50
C PRO A 23 -14.81 2.22 -5.98
N ILE A 24 -14.54 0.95 -6.21
CA ILE A 24 -14.67 0.34 -7.54
C ILE A 24 -16.05 -0.31 -7.60
N THR A 25 -16.95 0.25 -8.41
CA THR A 25 -18.35 -0.15 -8.48
C THR A 25 -18.77 -0.73 -9.83
N THR A 26 -17.90 -0.67 -10.84
CA THR A 26 -18.19 -1.20 -12.18
C THR A 26 -17.01 -1.96 -12.78
N PHE A 27 -17.28 -2.82 -13.77
CA PHE A 27 -16.25 -3.59 -14.49
C PHE A 27 -15.61 -2.84 -15.67
N LYS A 28 -15.97 -1.58 -15.92
CA LYS A 28 -15.65 -0.88 -17.16
C LYS A 28 -14.17 -0.92 -17.56
N TYR A 29 -13.23 -0.91 -16.61
CA TYR A 29 -11.79 -1.00 -16.87
C TYR A 29 -11.10 -1.98 -15.93
N TYR A 30 -11.86 -2.58 -15.04
CA TYR A 30 -11.38 -3.51 -14.04
C TYR A 30 -11.89 -4.89 -14.45
N ASP A 31 -10.97 -5.72 -14.88
CA ASP A 31 -11.29 -7.08 -15.27
C ASP A 31 -11.76 -7.84 -14.05
N ASP A 32 -12.66 -8.67 -14.29
CA ASP A 32 -13.42 -9.56 -13.46
C ASP A 32 -13.35 -9.39 -11.92
N ALA A 33 -14.45 -9.59 -11.31
CA ALA A 33 -14.90 -9.38 -9.94
C ALA A 33 -13.99 -9.84 -8.78
N ASN A 34 -12.81 -10.36 -9.05
CA ASN A 34 -11.95 -10.90 -8.01
C ASN A 34 -11.39 -9.82 -7.07
N PHE A 35 -11.29 -8.56 -7.55
CA PHE A 35 -10.70 -7.43 -6.85
C PHE A 35 -11.65 -6.24 -6.71
N LEU A 36 -12.90 -6.42 -7.11
CA LEU A 36 -13.90 -5.37 -7.14
C LEU A 36 -14.76 -5.41 -5.88
N PHE A 37 -15.07 -4.22 -5.41
CA PHE A 37 -16.09 -3.97 -4.41
C PHE A 37 -17.42 -3.77 -5.12
N VAL A 38 -18.16 -4.83 -5.43
CA VAL A 38 -19.44 -4.73 -6.11
C VAL A 38 -20.54 -5.20 -5.19
N ASP A 39 -21.51 -4.35 -4.94
CA ASP A 39 -22.70 -4.67 -4.17
C ASP A 39 -23.62 -5.70 -4.85
N ASN A 40 -23.41 -6.00 -6.13
CA ASN A 40 -24.38 -6.69 -6.99
C ASN A 40 -24.14 -8.15 -7.27
N ILE A 41 -23.25 -8.80 -6.54
CA ILE A 41 -22.94 -10.22 -6.84
C ILE A 41 -24.04 -11.16 -6.31
N GLU A 42 -24.90 -10.68 -5.39
CA GLU A 42 -25.97 -11.51 -4.84
C GLU A 42 -27.09 -11.80 -5.85
N GLU A 43 -27.34 -10.94 -6.83
CA GLU A 43 -28.42 -11.16 -7.81
C GLU A 43 -28.08 -12.22 -8.88
N LYS A 44 -26.83 -12.46 -9.21
CA LYS A 44 -26.46 -13.52 -10.18
C LYS A 44 -26.51 -14.93 -9.60
N SER A 45 -26.36 -15.10 -8.30
CA SER A 45 -26.43 -16.41 -7.66
C SER A 45 -27.86 -16.91 -7.41
N THR A 46 -28.86 -16.01 -7.47
CA THR A 46 -30.29 -16.35 -7.29
C THR A 46 -30.99 -16.71 -8.59
N ILE A 47 -30.37 -16.46 -9.75
CA ILE A 47 -30.98 -16.70 -11.08
C ILE A 47 -30.81 -18.15 -11.56
N GLU A 48 -29.86 -18.90 -11.05
CA GLU A 48 -29.70 -20.33 -11.44
C GLU A 48 -30.73 -21.29 -10.78
N GLY A 49 -31.65 -20.80 -9.96
CA GLY A 49 -32.62 -21.63 -9.23
C GLY A 49 -34.08 -21.43 -9.57
N LYS A 50 -34.44 -20.50 -10.46
CA LYS A 50 -35.85 -20.33 -10.88
C LYS A 50 -35.95 -20.02 -12.37
N GLN A 51 -36.18 -21.06 -13.17
CA GLN A 51 -36.85 -20.92 -14.44
C GLN A 51 -38.28 -20.40 -14.17
N ASP A 52 -38.72 -19.52 -15.09
CA ASP A 52 -40.06 -18.93 -15.23
C ASP A 52 -40.31 -17.70 -14.37
N LEU A 53 -40.08 -16.54 -14.99
CA LEU A 53 -41.07 -15.48 -15.15
C LEU A 53 -40.43 -14.34 -16.00
N GLU A 54 -40.93 -14.21 -17.20
CA GLU A 54 -40.73 -13.06 -18.10
C GLU A 54 -41.20 -11.77 -17.39
N ASN A 55 -40.31 -10.82 -17.22
CA ASN A 55 -40.67 -9.41 -17.29
C ASN A 55 -39.41 -8.58 -17.58
N ASN A 56 -39.45 -7.91 -18.73
CA ASN A 56 -38.52 -6.88 -19.19
C ASN A 56 -38.54 -5.67 -18.24
N GLU A 57 -37.79 -5.68 -17.17
CA GLU A 57 -37.40 -4.43 -16.53
C GLU A 57 -36.00 -4.05 -17.03
N SER A 58 -35.93 -2.86 -17.62
CA SER A 58 -34.81 -2.32 -18.31
C SER A 58 -33.56 -2.28 -17.39
N ASN A 59 -32.40 -2.64 -17.95
CA ASN A 59 -31.09 -2.55 -17.28
C ASN A 59 -30.79 -1.16 -16.67
N ASP A 60 -31.42 -0.12 -17.18
CA ASP A 60 -31.27 1.26 -16.73
C ASP A 60 -31.79 1.49 -15.29
N LYS A 61 -32.89 0.82 -14.88
CA LYS A 61 -33.38 0.91 -13.49
C LYS A 61 -32.47 0.17 -12.49
N LYS A 62 -31.78 -0.89 -12.92
CA LYS A 62 -30.85 -1.63 -12.08
C LYS A 62 -29.53 -0.86 -11.86
N GLU A 63 -29.07 -0.11 -12.87
CA GLU A 63 -27.94 0.81 -12.73
C GLU A 63 -28.26 2.00 -11.81
N GLU A 64 -29.50 2.47 -11.79
CA GLU A 64 -29.93 3.62 -10.97
C GLU A 64 -30.03 3.27 -9.47
N ILE A 65 -30.48 2.06 -9.14
CA ILE A 65 -30.51 1.54 -7.75
C ILE A 65 -29.12 1.31 -7.21
N LEU A 66 -28.15 0.97 -8.07
CA LEU A 66 -26.75 0.76 -7.73
C LEU A 66 -25.98 2.05 -7.46
N LYS A 67 -26.36 3.14 -8.13
CA LYS A 67 -25.78 4.47 -7.91
C LYS A 67 -26.12 5.05 -6.53
N SER A 68 -27.20 4.61 -5.89
CA SER A 68 -27.71 5.21 -4.66
C SER A 68 -27.11 4.68 -3.35
N SER A 69 -26.40 3.56 -3.36
CA SER A 69 -25.93 2.92 -2.11
C SER A 69 -24.50 3.21 -1.69
N PHE A 70 -23.65 3.78 -2.57
CA PHE A 70 -22.26 4.16 -2.27
C PHE A 70 -21.85 5.45 -2.97
N GLU A 71 -22.38 6.58 -2.55
CA GLU A 71 -21.83 7.87 -2.96
C GLU A 71 -20.55 8.17 -2.15
N TYR A 72 -19.41 7.85 -2.73
CA TYR A 72 -18.15 8.38 -2.23
C TYR A 72 -18.10 9.88 -2.54
N ASN A 73 -18.08 10.68 -1.49
CA ASN A 73 -17.96 12.13 -1.59
C ASN A 73 -16.52 12.55 -1.23
N VAL A 74 -15.78 13.02 -2.20
CA VAL A 74 -14.40 13.50 -2.01
C VAL A 74 -14.33 14.72 -1.06
N GLU A 75 -15.42 15.47 -0.96
CA GLU A 75 -15.49 16.67 -0.11
C GLU A 75 -15.41 16.30 1.37
N ASP A 76 -16.01 15.19 1.80
CA ASP A 76 -15.94 14.70 3.18
C ASP A 76 -14.49 14.37 3.59
N ASP A 77 -13.74 13.72 2.69
CA ASP A 77 -12.31 13.47 2.94
C ASP A 77 -11.49 14.78 2.95
N ILE A 78 -11.82 15.72 2.05
CA ILE A 78 -11.16 17.03 2.01
C ILE A 78 -11.39 17.81 3.29
N GLU A 79 -12.63 17.87 3.79
CA GLU A 79 -12.98 18.55 5.03
C GLU A 79 -12.24 17.95 6.22
N LYS A 80 -12.26 16.63 6.34
CA LYS A 80 -11.53 15.90 7.39
C LYS A 80 -10.02 16.19 7.34
N TYR A 81 -9.41 16.13 6.16
CA TYR A 81 -7.98 16.41 6.03
C TYR A 81 -7.63 17.87 6.31
N LEU A 82 -8.51 18.82 6.00
CA LEU A 82 -8.32 20.23 6.34
C LEU A 82 -8.46 20.48 7.84
N GLU A 83 -9.41 19.84 8.49
CA GLU A 83 -9.56 19.90 9.94
C GLU A 83 -8.31 19.34 10.63
N ASP A 84 -7.88 18.14 10.25
CA ASP A 84 -6.64 17.55 10.77
C ASP A 84 -5.41 18.46 10.55
N TYR A 85 -5.30 19.06 9.35
CA TYR A 85 -4.20 19.97 9.01
C TYR A 85 -4.20 21.24 9.89
N ASN A 86 -5.37 21.82 10.12
CA ASN A 86 -5.52 23.03 10.91
C ASN A 86 -5.26 22.76 12.41
N ASN A 87 -5.85 21.71 12.97
CA ASN A 87 -5.63 21.29 14.35
C ASN A 87 -4.14 21.05 14.64
N GLU A 88 -3.48 20.39 13.71
CA GLU A 88 -2.05 20.14 13.86
C GLU A 88 -1.19 21.39 13.70
N LYS A 89 -1.60 22.36 12.93
CA LYS A 89 -0.91 23.63 12.80
C LYS A 89 -1.01 24.45 14.08
N GLU A 90 -2.14 24.39 14.77
CA GLU A 90 -2.37 25.07 16.04
C GLU A 90 -1.61 24.42 17.21
N GLU A 91 -1.57 23.06 17.26
CA GLU A 91 -0.87 22.33 18.31
C GLU A 91 0.66 22.42 18.22
N LYS A 92 1.20 22.87 17.08
CA LYS A 92 2.62 22.69 16.70
C LYS A 92 3.42 23.97 16.51
N GLU A 93 3.26 24.95 17.36
CA GLU A 93 4.35 25.92 17.56
C GLU A 93 5.57 25.16 18.13
N GLY A 94 6.30 24.44 17.28
CA GLY A 94 7.59 23.81 17.63
C GLY A 94 7.85 22.37 17.22
N LYS A 95 6.93 21.61 16.65
CA LYS A 95 7.18 20.25 16.19
C LYS A 95 7.12 20.13 14.66
N ASN A 96 8.23 19.77 14.04
CA ASN A 96 8.36 19.53 12.59
C ASN A 96 7.67 18.21 12.18
N TYR A 97 6.36 18.21 12.01
CA TYR A 97 5.73 17.16 11.21
C TYR A 97 5.76 17.56 9.73
N LYS A 98 6.19 16.64 8.90
CA LYS A 98 6.30 16.85 7.48
C LYS A 98 5.17 16.08 6.81
N TYR A 99 4.18 16.79 6.26
CA TYR A 99 3.22 16.16 5.36
C TYR A 99 3.91 15.68 4.10
N THR A 100 3.40 14.59 3.53
CA THR A 100 3.84 14.13 2.23
C THR A 100 3.75 15.24 1.21
N ASN A 101 4.72 15.30 0.31
CA ASN A 101 4.67 16.22 -0.83
C ASN A 101 3.76 15.70 -1.95
N LYS A 102 2.97 14.65 -1.70
CA LYS A 102 2.19 13.94 -2.69
C LYS A 102 0.80 13.57 -2.15
N ILE A 103 -0.21 13.75 -2.98
CA ILE A 103 -1.56 13.21 -2.80
C ILE A 103 -1.68 11.94 -3.64
N TYR A 104 -2.29 10.91 -3.06
CA TYR A 104 -2.59 9.65 -3.72
C TYR A 104 -4.09 9.56 -3.97
N ILE A 105 -4.48 9.32 -5.22
CA ILE A 105 -5.86 9.02 -5.61
C ILE A 105 -5.86 7.58 -6.09
N LEU A 106 -6.49 6.71 -5.35
CA LEU A 106 -6.51 5.27 -5.55
C LEU A 106 -7.91 4.77 -5.88
N GLY A 107 -8.00 3.60 -6.48
CA GLY A 107 -9.25 2.90 -6.74
C GLY A 107 -10.01 3.39 -7.96
N GLY A 108 -11.32 3.48 -7.84
CA GLY A 108 -12.29 3.49 -8.93
C GLY A 108 -12.53 4.83 -9.66
N LEU A 109 -11.72 5.88 -9.46
CA LEU A 109 -11.99 7.16 -10.13
C LEU A 109 -12.05 7.02 -11.66
N ALA A 110 -11.28 6.11 -12.25
CA ALA A 110 -11.26 5.85 -13.70
C ALA A 110 -12.57 5.32 -14.28
N GLN A 111 -13.49 4.83 -13.47
CA GLN A 111 -14.80 4.33 -13.91
C GLN A 111 -15.81 5.45 -14.19
N LYS A 112 -15.59 6.63 -13.61
CA LYS A 112 -16.39 7.82 -13.85
C LYS A 112 -16.20 8.33 -15.28
N ASP A 113 -17.15 9.15 -15.76
CA ASP A 113 -16.95 9.80 -17.03
C ASP A 113 -15.82 10.86 -16.98
N LYS A 114 -15.35 11.27 -18.14
CA LYS A 114 -14.20 12.19 -18.25
C LYS A 114 -14.47 13.54 -17.59
N LYS A 115 -15.70 14.02 -17.63
CA LYS A 115 -16.10 15.31 -17.03
C LYS A 115 -16.10 15.21 -15.51
N GLU A 116 -16.64 14.12 -14.98
CA GLU A 116 -16.65 13.83 -13.55
C GLU A 116 -15.22 13.67 -13.02
N ILE A 117 -14.35 12.90 -13.71
CA ILE A 117 -12.93 12.77 -13.35
C ILE A 117 -12.28 14.15 -13.22
N TYR A 118 -12.51 15.04 -14.18
CA TYR A 118 -11.90 16.37 -14.16
C TYR A 118 -12.47 17.26 -13.06
N THR A 119 -13.74 17.12 -12.74
CA THR A 119 -14.39 17.82 -11.62
C THR A 119 -13.78 17.40 -10.28
N GLU A 120 -13.64 16.09 -10.04
CA GLU A 120 -13.03 15.56 -8.84
C GLU A 120 -11.54 15.99 -8.71
N LEU A 121 -10.80 15.89 -9.81
CA LEU A 121 -9.41 16.34 -9.83
C LEU A 121 -9.26 17.85 -9.57
N ALA A 122 -10.23 18.67 -9.98
CA ALA A 122 -10.21 20.09 -9.68
C ALA A 122 -10.38 20.37 -8.18
N LYS A 123 -11.31 19.69 -7.51
CA LYS A 123 -11.49 19.76 -6.05
C LYS A 123 -10.23 19.36 -5.29
N ILE A 124 -9.64 18.22 -5.66
CA ILE A 124 -8.40 17.72 -5.04
C ILE A 124 -7.23 18.66 -5.30
N LYS A 125 -7.16 19.27 -6.48
CA LYS A 125 -6.12 20.27 -6.82
C LYS A 125 -6.23 21.54 -5.98
N GLU A 126 -7.45 22.00 -5.70
CA GLU A 126 -7.67 23.14 -4.79
C GLU A 126 -7.26 22.78 -3.36
N PHE A 127 -7.62 21.59 -2.88
CA PHE A 127 -7.14 21.07 -1.60
C PHE A 127 -5.61 21.03 -1.56
N ALA A 128 -4.97 20.47 -2.59
CA ALA A 128 -3.51 20.39 -2.70
C ALA A 128 -2.83 21.76 -2.53
N LYS A 129 -3.41 22.81 -3.13
CA LYS A 129 -2.91 24.18 -2.98
C LYS A 129 -3.02 24.66 -1.53
N LYS A 130 -4.15 24.40 -0.86
CA LYS A 130 -4.37 24.83 0.54
C LYS A 130 -3.36 24.20 1.50
N VAL A 131 -3.02 22.92 1.32
CA VAL A 131 -2.08 22.19 2.17
C VAL A 131 -0.63 22.23 1.65
N GLY A 132 -0.36 22.96 0.56
CA GLY A 132 0.99 23.14 0.02
C GLY A 132 1.58 21.93 -0.69
N VAL A 133 0.75 20.94 -1.07
CA VAL A 133 1.18 19.73 -1.80
C VAL A 133 1.26 20.01 -3.30
N LYS A 134 2.29 19.50 -3.95
CA LYS A 134 2.59 19.81 -5.38
C LYS A 134 2.33 18.65 -6.32
N ASP A 135 2.38 17.42 -5.84
CA ASP A 135 2.33 16.22 -6.67
C ASP A 135 1.05 15.43 -6.38
N ILE A 136 0.27 15.17 -7.43
CA ILE A 136 -0.89 14.29 -7.41
C ILE A 136 -0.52 13.03 -8.18
N ALA A 137 -0.68 11.87 -7.54
CA ALA A 137 -0.56 10.56 -8.14
C ALA A 137 -1.96 9.94 -8.28
N LEU A 138 -2.30 9.48 -9.49
CA LEU A 138 -3.59 8.89 -9.81
C LEU A 138 -3.43 7.44 -10.22
N GLU A 139 -4.15 6.54 -9.56
CA GLU A 139 -4.23 5.15 -9.95
C GLU A 139 -5.16 4.96 -11.15
N LEU A 140 -4.66 4.25 -12.14
CA LEU A 140 -5.41 3.91 -13.36
C LEU A 140 -5.20 2.44 -13.74
N PRO A 141 -6.27 1.73 -14.12
CA PRO A 141 -6.19 0.38 -14.67
C PRO A 141 -5.40 0.33 -15.98
N VAL A 142 -4.77 -0.81 -16.27
CA VAL A 142 -4.03 -1.05 -17.52
C VAL A 142 -4.90 -0.75 -18.74
N ASN A 143 -6.12 -1.30 -18.78
CA ASN A 143 -7.06 -1.11 -19.89
C ASN A 143 -7.44 0.35 -20.09
N TYR A 144 -7.70 1.09 -18.99
CA TYR A 144 -7.97 2.53 -19.10
C TYR A 144 -6.81 3.27 -19.78
N VAL A 145 -5.58 3.01 -19.36
CA VAL A 145 -4.40 3.65 -19.92
C VAL A 145 -4.24 3.31 -21.40
N LEU A 146 -4.52 2.08 -21.80
CA LEU A 146 -4.41 1.65 -23.19
C LEU A 146 -5.46 2.31 -24.10
N GLU A 147 -6.68 2.45 -23.62
CA GLU A 147 -7.81 2.93 -24.42
C GLU A 147 -7.94 4.46 -24.45
N ASN A 148 -7.55 5.14 -23.38
CA ASN A 148 -7.80 6.56 -23.21
C ASN A 148 -6.55 7.44 -23.32
N SER A 149 -6.73 8.70 -23.71
CA SER A 149 -5.68 9.71 -23.63
C SER A 149 -5.50 10.15 -22.19
N ILE A 150 -4.31 9.92 -21.65
CA ILE A 150 -3.95 10.32 -20.28
C ILE A 150 -3.23 11.68 -20.20
N ARG A 151 -2.85 12.24 -21.38
CA ARG A 151 -2.08 13.50 -21.44
C ARG A 151 -2.82 14.69 -20.81
N ASP A 152 -4.15 14.70 -20.93
CA ASP A 152 -4.97 15.80 -20.38
C ASP A 152 -5.01 15.80 -18.85
N LEU A 153 -4.83 14.67 -18.18
CA LEU A 153 -4.77 14.56 -16.72
C LEU A 153 -3.69 15.47 -16.13
N LYS A 154 -2.61 15.70 -16.88
CA LYS A 154 -1.52 16.61 -16.47
C LYS A 154 -2.00 18.05 -16.29
N LYS A 155 -2.95 18.51 -17.12
CA LYS A 155 -3.55 19.85 -16.99
C LYS A 155 -4.36 19.98 -15.70
N HIS A 156 -4.88 18.85 -15.20
CA HIS A 156 -5.64 18.78 -13.95
C HIS A 156 -4.77 18.53 -12.72
N GLY A 157 -3.43 18.62 -12.85
CA GLY A 157 -2.50 18.55 -11.74
C GLY A 157 -1.90 17.17 -11.49
N VAL A 158 -2.31 16.14 -12.22
CA VAL A 158 -1.74 14.79 -12.09
C VAL A 158 -0.33 14.79 -12.67
N LYS A 159 0.65 14.37 -11.86
CA LYS A 159 2.05 14.28 -12.25
C LYS A 159 2.58 12.86 -12.31
N GLU A 160 1.85 11.94 -11.72
CA GLU A 160 2.24 10.54 -11.64
C GLU A 160 1.04 9.64 -11.89
N ILE A 161 1.22 8.61 -12.70
CA ILE A 161 0.25 7.53 -12.86
C ILE A 161 0.73 6.33 -12.05
N ILE A 162 -0.13 5.84 -11.18
CA ILE A 162 0.01 4.56 -10.52
C ILE A 162 -0.73 3.55 -11.39
N LEU A 163 0.01 2.73 -12.12
CA LEU A 163 -0.60 1.73 -12.99
C LEU A 163 -1.03 0.53 -12.16
N ALA A 164 -2.33 0.28 -12.11
CA ALA A 164 -2.91 -0.86 -11.40
C ALA A 164 -2.64 -2.16 -12.18
N THR A 165 -1.54 -2.83 -11.86
CA THR A 165 -1.09 -4.01 -12.60
C THR A 165 -1.55 -5.32 -11.96
N VAL A 166 -2.01 -5.29 -10.71
CA VAL A 166 -2.37 -6.47 -9.90
C VAL A 166 -1.16 -7.40 -9.72
N SER A 167 -0.54 -7.87 -10.80
CA SER A 167 0.70 -8.63 -10.85
C SER A 167 1.46 -8.30 -12.14
N LEU A 168 2.68 -8.81 -12.28
CA LEU A 168 3.49 -8.75 -13.49
C LEU A 168 3.81 -10.15 -14.06
N GLU A 169 3.28 -11.20 -13.43
CA GLU A 169 3.39 -12.57 -13.89
C GLU A 169 2.14 -12.97 -14.65
N ASP A 170 2.33 -13.41 -15.92
CA ASP A 170 1.22 -13.73 -16.82
C ASP A 170 0.34 -14.86 -16.26
N GLU A 171 0.94 -15.84 -15.59
CA GLU A 171 0.21 -16.95 -14.98
C GLU A 171 -0.67 -16.46 -13.83
N ILE A 172 -0.17 -15.55 -12.96
CA ILE A 172 -0.95 -14.95 -11.89
C ILE A 172 -2.11 -14.12 -12.47
N LEU A 173 -1.84 -13.32 -13.52
CA LEU A 173 -2.85 -12.51 -14.19
C LEU A 173 -3.96 -13.39 -14.78
N GLU A 174 -3.59 -14.48 -15.46
CA GLU A 174 -4.53 -15.40 -16.05
C GLU A 174 -5.38 -16.15 -15.02
N ASN A 175 -4.73 -16.69 -13.98
CA ASN A 175 -5.40 -17.41 -12.92
C ASN A 175 -6.41 -16.53 -12.14
N ASN A 176 -6.21 -15.21 -12.18
CA ASN A 176 -7.10 -14.24 -11.57
C ASN A 176 -8.06 -13.57 -12.56
N GLY A 177 -8.18 -14.09 -13.79
CA GLY A 177 -9.18 -13.69 -14.78
C GLY A 177 -8.91 -12.34 -15.46
N LEU A 178 -7.66 -11.83 -15.41
CA LEU A 178 -7.34 -10.54 -16.02
C LEU A 178 -7.18 -10.66 -17.54
N SER A 179 -7.71 -9.68 -18.29
CA SER A 179 -7.71 -9.67 -19.75
C SER A 179 -6.36 -9.26 -20.36
N TYR A 180 -5.49 -8.65 -19.55
CA TYR A 180 -4.16 -8.20 -19.98
C TYR A 180 -3.04 -9.10 -19.45
N ARG A 181 -1.87 -9.00 -20.08
CA ARG A 181 -0.64 -9.71 -19.75
C ARG A 181 0.52 -8.71 -19.62
N TYR A 182 1.69 -9.14 -19.25
CA TYR A 182 2.88 -8.31 -19.11
C TYR A 182 3.17 -7.46 -20.36
N LYS A 183 2.86 -7.97 -21.54
CA LYS A 183 2.99 -7.26 -22.81
C LYS A 183 2.10 -6.01 -22.86
N GLU A 184 0.86 -6.11 -22.40
CA GLU A 184 -0.08 -4.98 -22.36
C GLU A 184 0.33 -3.98 -21.27
N ILE A 185 0.81 -4.47 -20.14
CA ILE A 185 1.38 -3.62 -19.07
C ILE A 185 2.57 -2.81 -19.63
N THR A 186 3.49 -3.42 -20.36
CA THR A 186 4.63 -2.70 -20.97
C THR A 186 4.19 -1.65 -21.98
N LYS A 187 3.15 -1.92 -22.78
CA LYS A 187 2.55 -0.91 -23.67
C LYS A 187 1.96 0.28 -22.87
N ALA A 188 1.25 0.00 -21.78
CA ALA A 188 0.70 1.04 -20.92
C ALA A 188 1.81 1.90 -20.27
N VAL A 189 2.88 1.27 -19.77
CA VAL A 189 4.06 1.96 -19.24
C VAL A 189 4.70 2.87 -20.31
N PHE A 190 4.86 2.38 -21.52
CA PHE A 190 5.38 3.19 -22.62
C PHE A 190 4.48 4.39 -22.93
N LYS A 191 3.16 4.21 -22.93
CA LYS A 191 2.18 5.28 -23.14
C LYS A 191 2.24 6.34 -22.05
N ILE A 192 2.45 5.94 -20.78
CA ILE A 192 2.66 6.86 -19.66
C ILE A 192 3.95 7.67 -19.88
N ALA A 193 5.04 7.01 -20.26
CA ALA A 193 6.32 7.66 -20.54
C ALA A 193 6.22 8.69 -21.68
N LEU A 194 5.51 8.37 -22.77
CA LEU A 194 5.23 9.29 -23.88
C LEU A 194 4.38 10.50 -23.45
N SER A 195 3.67 10.39 -22.35
CA SER A 195 2.90 11.50 -21.77
C SER A 195 3.74 12.39 -20.83
N PHE A 196 5.04 12.09 -20.68
CA PHE A 196 5.96 12.77 -19.78
C PHE A 196 5.45 12.83 -18.33
N MET A 197 4.85 11.75 -17.86
CA MET A 197 4.38 11.55 -16.49
C MET A 197 5.26 10.55 -15.77
N LYS A 198 5.38 10.70 -14.46
CA LYS A 198 6.01 9.69 -13.62
C LYS A 198 5.12 8.44 -13.59
N MET A 199 5.72 7.28 -13.46
CA MET A 199 5.02 6.00 -13.39
C MET A 199 5.37 5.27 -12.10
N SER A 200 4.35 4.78 -11.45
CA SER A 200 4.42 3.84 -10.32
C SER A 200 3.56 2.62 -10.62
N LEU A 201 3.79 1.54 -9.92
CA LEU A 201 3.04 0.30 -10.08
C LEU A 201 2.26 0.01 -8.81
N SER A 202 1.01 -0.41 -8.97
CA SER A 202 0.20 -0.97 -7.89
C SER A 202 0.07 -2.47 -8.10
N MET A 203 0.31 -3.24 -7.04
CA MET A 203 0.34 -4.69 -7.07
C MET A 203 -0.36 -5.27 -5.84
N ILE A 204 -0.95 -6.45 -5.99
CA ILE A 204 -1.55 -7.21 -4.92
C ILE A 204 -0.63 -8.39 -4.62
N ILE A 205 -0.35 -8.63 -3.35
CA ILE A 205 0.47 -9.75 -2.91
C ILE A 205 -0.39 -10.89 -2.35
N GLY A 206 0.14 -12.11 -2.44
CA GLY A 206 -0.58 -13.30 -1.99
C GLY A 206 -1.63 -13.79 -2.99
N LEU A 207 -1.40 -13.54 -4.27
CA LEU A 207 -2.23 -14.03 -5.38
C LEU A 207 -1.76 -15.39 -5.87
N SER A 208 -0.48 -15.71 -5.70
CA SER A 208 0.10 -17.01 -6.01
C SER A 208 0.34 -17.83 -4.74
N ASN A 209 0.26 -19.15 -4.88
CA ASN A 209 0.69 -20.08 -3.84
C ASN A 209 2.21 -20.34 -3.87
N ASP A 210 2.92 -19.86 -4.90
CA ASP A 210 4.37 -19.96 -5.03
C ASP A 210 5.05 -18.64 -4.69
N GLU A 211 5.79 -18.64 -3.58
CA GLU A 211 6.59 -17.50 -3.13
C GLU A 211 7.54 -16.99 -4.22
N LYS A 212 8.11 -17.88 -5.02
CA LYS A 212 9.04 -17.48 -6.08
C LYS A 212 8.34 -16.68 -7.18
N GLU A 213 7.10 -17.00 -7.48
CA GLU A 213 6.30 -16.22 -8.43
C GLU A 213 6.02 -14.83 -7.91
N GLU A 214 5.61 -14.71 -6.66
CA GLU A 214 5.39 -13.42 -6.01
C GLU A 214 6.67 -12.55 -6.01
N LEU A 215 7.83 -13.15 -5.77
CA LEU A 215 9.10 -12.43 -5.79
C LEU A 215 9.56 -12.05 -7.19
N ARG A 216 9.26 -12.86 -8.23
CA ARG A 216 9.55 -12.51 -9.64
C ARG A 216 8.84 -11.22 -10.07
N VAL A 217 7.67 -10.92 -9.50
CA VAL A 217 6.96 -9.67 -9.77
C VAL A 217 7.84 -8.46 -9.47
N VAL A 218 8.62 -8.49 -8.38
CA VAL A 218 9.54 -7.40 -8.02
C VAL A 218 10.70 -7.28 -9.00
N GLU A 219 11.19 -8.39 -9.53
CA GLU A 219 12.25 -8.39 -10.54
C GLU A 219 11.78 -7.75 -11.84
N LYS A 220 10.59 -8.13 -12.32
CA LYS A 220 9.94 -7.52 -13.49
C LYS A 220 9.61 -6.05 -13.25
N ALA A 221 9.17 -5.69 -12.04
CA ALA A 221 8.91 -4.29 -11.70
C ALA A 221 10.17 -3.42 -11.88
N LYS A 222 11.35 -3.92 -11.51
CA LYS A 222 12.61 -3.21 -11.73
C LYS A 222 12.86 -2.88 -13.20
N GLU A 223 12.52 -3.79 -14.11
CA GLU A 223 12.71 -3.59 -15.56
C GLU A 223 11.86 -2.42 -16.06
N LEU A 224 10.68 -2.25 -15.52
CA LEU A 224 9.76 -1.15 -15.85
C LEU A 224 10.19 0.19 -15.21
N LYS A 225 11.14 0.18 -14.29
CA LYS A 225 11.71 1.36 -13.62
C LYS A 225 10.65 2.26 -12.98
N PRO A 226 9.74 1.75 -12.16
CA PRO A 226 8.74 2.56 -11.50
C PRO A 226 9.40 3.51 -10.50
N LYS A 227 8.76 4.64 -10.26
CA LYS A 227 9.16 5.56 -9.20
C LYS A 227 8.88 4.96 -7.82
N SER A 228 7.71 4.39 -7.66
CA SER A 228 7.27 3.73 -6.42
C SER A 228 6.49 2.44 -6.69
N LEU A 229 6.38 1.63 -5.64
CA LEU A 229 5.44 0.51 -5.58
C LEU A 229 4.34 0.84 -4.59
N VAL A 230 3.11 0.58 -4.99
CA VAL A 230 1.94 0.57 -4.11
C VAL A 230 1.58 -0.89 -3.87
N ILE A 231 1.66 -1.33 -2.62
CA ILE A 231 1.48 -2.73 -2.26
C ILE A 231 0.16 -2.89 -1.52
N MET A 232 -0.70 -3.75 -2.04
CA MET A 232 -1.97 -4.12 -1.45
C MET A 232 -1.98 -5.61 -1.09
N GLN A 233 -2.81 -5.98 -0.13
CA GLN A 233 -2.99 -7.37 0.27
C GLN A 233 -4.15 -8.02 -0.47
N ASN A 234 -4.03 -9.33 -0.69
CA ASN A 234 -5.13 -10.12 -1.22
C ASN A 234 -6.19 -10.34 -0.15
N VAL A 235 -7.42 -9.96 -0.48
CA VAL A 235 -8.61 -10.18 0.34
C VAL A 235 -9.68 -10.77 -0.57
N VAL A 236 -10.35 -11.79 -0.09
CA VAL A 236 -11.43 -12.45 -0.81
C VAL A 236 -12.77 -11.96 -0.27
N LEU A 237 -13.59 -11.47 -1.16
CA LEU A 237 -14.94 -10.99 -0.85
C LEU A 237 -15.99 -12.00 -1.26
N LYS A 238 -17.07 -12.11 -0.48
CA LYS A 238 -18.24 -12.94 -0.81
C LYS A 238 -18.78 -12.57 -2.19
N GLY A 239 -19.24 -13.56 -2.94
CA GLY A 239 -19.82 -13.39 -4.27
C GLY A 239 -18.81 -13.29 -5.42
N THR A 240 -17.50 -13.25 -5.17
CA THR A 240 -16.47 -13.21 -6.21
C THR A 240 -16.09 -14.61 -6.70
N GLU A 241 -15.46 -14.72 -7.87
CA GLU A 241 -14.91 -15.99 -8.36
C GLU A 241 -13.83 -16.53 -7.43
N ASN A 242 -13.02 -15.65 -6.80
CA ASN A 242 -12.07 -16.09 -5.79
C ASN A 242 -12.74 -16.65 -4.53
N ALA A 243 -13.92 -16.13 -4.15
CA ALA A 243 -14.72 -16.75 -3.09
C ALA A 243 -15.15 -18.17 -3.45
N LYS A 244 -15.63 -18.39 -4.67
CA LYS A 244 -15.98 -19.73 -5.17
C LYS A 244 -14.78 -20.66 -5.18
N LYS A 245 -13.61 -20.19 -5.64
CA LYS A 245 -12.37 -20.97 -5.62
C LYS A 245 -11.95 -21.31 -4.19
N PHE A 246 -12.02 -20.35 -3.27
CA PHE A 246 -11.68 -20.54 -1.87
C PHE A 246 -12.58 -21.60 -1.19
N VAL A 247 -13.90 -21.46 -1.34
CA VAL A 247 -14.86 -22.42 -0.77
C VAL A 247 -14.68 -23.83 -1.34
N ARG A 248 -14.28 -23.95 -2.61
CA ARG A 248 -13.97 -25.23 -3.25
C ARG A 248 -12.57 -25.79 -2.90
N GLY A 249 -11.78 -25.08 -2.12
CA GLY A 249 -10.41 -25.48 -1.77
C GLY A 249 -9.37 -25.24 -2.91
N ASN A 250 -9.74 -24.54 -3.96
CA ASN A 250 -8.89 -24.26 -5.13
C ASN A 250 -8.09 -22.94 -5.00
N LEU A 251 -8.33 -22.18 -3.93
CA LEU A 251 -7.58 -20.98 -3.58
C LEU A 251 -7.12 -21.09 -2.14
N LYS A 252 -5.81 -21.09 -1.93
CA LYS A 252 -5.20 -21.02 -0.60
C LYS A 252 -4.89 -19.56 -0.28
N MET A 253 -5.28 -19.12 0.90
CA MET A 253 -4.91 -17.80 1.40
C MET A 253 -3.71 -17.90 2.33
N LEU A 254 -2.84 -16.91 2.27
CA LEU A 254 -1.72 -16.80 3.21
C LEU A 254 -2.25 -16.53 4.61
N SER A 255 -1.70 -17.20 5.59
CA SER A 255 -1.88 -16.84 7.00
C SER A 255 -1.28 -15.47 7.28
N VAL A 256 -1.62 -14.88 8.42
CA VAL A 256 -1.08 -13.58 8.85
C VAL A 256 0.45 -13.59 8.85
N GLU A 257 1.06 -14.67 9.35
CA GLU A 257 2.52 -14.76 9.45
C GLU A 257 3.18 -15.01 8.08
N GLU A 258 2.59 -15.84 7.23
CA GLU A 258 3.07 -16.04 5.86
C GLU A 258 2.99 -14.73 5.06
N ASN A 259 1.91 -13.98 5.23
CA ASN A 259 1.75 -12.67 4.58
C ASN A 259 2.81 -11.65 5.05
N LYS A 260 3.07 -11.57 6.36
CA LYS A 260 4.13 -10.72 6.91
C LYS A 260 5.51 -11.11 6.38
N ASN A 261 5.81 -12.40 6.30
CA ASN A 261 7.06 -12.91 5.75
C ASN A 261 7.21 -12.55 4.27
N MET A 262 6.13 -12.71 3.50
CA MET A 262 6.10 -12.36 2.08
C MET A 262 6.34 -10.86 1.87
N LEU A 263 5.63 -10.01 2.61
CA LEU A 263 5.80 -8.56 2.58
C LEU A 263 7.24 -8.14 2.85
N GLU A 264 7.86 -8.70 3.90
CA GLU A 264 9.23 -8.39 4.24
C GLU A 264 10.20 -8.75 3.11
N LYS A 265 10.02 -9.91 2.49
CA LYS A 265 10.84 -10.34 1.35
C LYS A 265 10.66 -9.42 0.14
N ILE A 266 9.42 -9.08 -0.21
CA ILE A 266 9.09 -8.17 -1.31
C ILE A 266 9.73 -6.80 -1.07
N VAL A 267 9.55 -6.23 0.12
CA VAL A 267 10.12 -4.93 0.48
C VAL A 267 11.65 -4.96 0.44
N THR A 268 12.25 -5.98 1.03
CA THR A 268 13.71 -6.14 1.04
C THR A 268 14.24 -6.23 -0.38
N MET A 269 13.63 -7.06 -1.23
CA MET A 269 14.02 -7.20 -2.63
C MET A 269 13.82 -5.89 -3.41
N ALA A 270 12.70 -5.22 -3.25
CA ALA A 270 12.43 -3.93 -3.92
C ALA A 270 13.53 -2.90 -3.61
N LEU A 271 13.94 -2.83 -2.35
CA LEU A 271 14.98 -1.93 -1.91
C LEU A 271 16.38 -2.31 -2.42
N GLU A 272 16.70 -3.59 -2.49
CA GLU A 272 17.91 -4.10 -3.11
C GLU A 272 17.95 -3.76 -4.61
N LYS A 273 16.82 -3.84 -5.27
CA LYS A 273 16.63 -3.43 -6.66
C LYS A 273 16.53 -1.91 -6.84
N LYS A 274 16.69 -1.13 -5.78
CA LYS A 274 16.66 0.35 -5.74
C LYS A 274 15.27 0.97 -5.99
N ILE A 275 14.22 0.22 -5.83
CA ILE A 275 12.85 0.76 -5.73
C ILE A 275 12.66 1.14 -4.27
N THR A 276 12.70 2.42 -3.96
CA THR A 276 12.84 2.90 -2.56
C THR A 276 11.62 3.63 -2.04
N ASP A 277 10.70 3.98 -2.91
CA ASP A 277 9.44 4.62 -2.54
C ASP A 277 8.36 3.55 -2.57
N ILE A 278 7.96 3.09 -1.36
CA ILE A 278 6.97 2.01 -1.20
C ILE A 278 5.83 2.55 -0.36
N LEU A 279 4.63 2.46 -0.91
CA LEU A 279 3.39 2.81 -0.23
C LEU A 279 2.63 1.52 0.08
N PHE A 280 2.38 1.28 1.35
CA PHE A 280 1.45 0.23 1.76
C PHE A 280 0.05 0.80 1.83
N VAL A 281 -0.85 0.18 1.12
CA VAL A 281 -2.25 0.59 1.11
C VAL A 281 -3.09 -0.57 1.60
N ARG A 282 -4.01 -0.27 2.48
CA ARG A 282 -5.10 -1.20 2.72
C ARG A 282 -5.86 -1.38 1.42
N SER A 283 -5.96 -2.60 0.97
CA SER A 283 -6.75 -2.91 -0.22
C SER A 283 -8.20 -2.44 -0.08
N ILE A 284 -8.66 -2.14 1.17
CA ILE A 284 -10.07 -2.04 1.42
C ILE A 284 -10.36 -1.14 2.62
N GLN A 285 -11.31 -0.24 2.48
CA GLN A 285 -11.87 0.48 3.61
C GLN A 285 -12.70 -0.49 4.47
N GLU A 286 -12.35 -0.60 5.75
CA GLU A 286 -13.01 -1.53 6.70
C GLU A 286 -14.55 -1.39 6.69
N ASN A 287 -15.05 -0.19 6.47
CA ASN A 287 -16.47 0.12 6.48
C ASN A 287 -17.24 -0.51 5.31
N ILE A 288 -16.56 -0.66 4.15
CA ILE A 288 -17.15 -1.16 2.91
C ILE A 288 -17.19 -2.68 2.89
N ILE A 289 -16.27 -3.34 3.64
CA ILE A 289 -16.08 -4.79 3.53
C ILE A 289 -16.80 -5.58 4.59
N LYS A 290 -17.16 -4.96 5.70
CA LYS A 290 -17.54 -5.67 6.94
C LYS A 290 -18.50 -6.83 6.69
N ASP A 291 -19.45 -6.65 5.78
CA ASP A 291 -20.46 -7.64 5.46
C ASP A 291 -20.06 -8.56 4.28
N LYS A 292 -19.08 -8.16 3.47
CA LYS A 292 -18.63 -8.89 2.26
C LYS A 292 -17.31 -9.62 2.43
N TYR A 293 -16.58 -9.35 3.49
CA TYR A 293 -15.32 -10.05 3.78
C TYR A 293 -15.56 -11.54 3.99
N LEU A 294 -14.78 -12.35 3.30
CA LEU A 294 -14.78 -13.81 3.48
C LEU A 294 -13.47 -14.27 4.13
N THR A 295 -12.33 -13.88 3.59
CA THR A 295 -11.02 -14.28 4.09
C THR A 295 -9.93 -13.36 3.55
N GLY A 296 -8.73 -13.47 4.09
CA GLY A 296 -7.55 -12.68 3.75
C GLY A 296 -6.99 -11.96 4.96
N VAL A 297 -5.94 -11.18 4.76
CA VAL A 297 -5.29 -10.46 5.84
C VAL A 297 -5.58 -8.98 5.73
N ILE A 298 -6.23 -8.41 6.75
CA ILE A 298 -6.49 -6.97 6.86
C ILE A 298 -5.65 -6.44 8.01
N TYR A 299 -4.77 -5.49 7.69
CA TYR A 299 -3.98 -4.81 8.71
C TYR A 299 -4.47 -3.38 8.89
N SER A 300 -4.67 -2.98 10.14
CA SER A 300 -4.90 -1.58 10.48
C SER A 300 -3.63 -0.72 10.32
N ASN A 301 -2.47 -1.28 10.63
CA ASN A 301 -1.18 -0.59 10.70
C ASN A 301 -0.05 -1.39 10.01
N ILE A 302 -0.28 -1.81 8.77
CA ILE A 302 0.66 -2.69 8.05
C ILE A 302 2.06 -2.08 7.91
N GLU A 303 2.13 -0.77 7.66
CA GLU A 303 3.40 -0.07 7.50
C GLU A 303 4.19 -0.07 8.82
N GLU A 304 3.53 0.25 9.92
CA GLU A 304 4.14 0.24 11.26
C GLU A 304 4.61 -1.17 11.65
N GLU A 305 3.77 -2.18 11.45
CA GLU A 305 4.14 -3.56 11.74
C GLU A 305 5.33 -4.03 10.90
N MET A 306 5.36 -3.69 9.60
CA MET A 306 6.44 -4.04 8.71
C MET A 306 7.75 -3.37 9.12
N VAL A 307 7.72 -2.08 9.42
CA VAL A 307 8.88 -1.32 9.89
C VAL A 307 9.39 -1.90 11.21
N THR A 308 8.50 -2.16 12.16
CA THR A 308 8.83 -2.77 13.46
C THR A 308 9.51 -4.12 13.29
N ARG A 309 9.00 -4.98 12.42
CA ARG A 309 9.59 -6.29 12.10
C ARG A 309 10.98 -6.17 11.45
N MET A 310 11.14 -5.24 10.52
CA MET A 310 12.43 -5.01 9.87
C MET A 310 13.50 -4.51 10.85
N TYR A 311 13.11 -3.68 11.85
CA TYR A 311 14.02 -3.30 12.93
C TYR A 311 14.41 -4.48 13.80
N TYR A 312 13.44 -5.30 14.20
CA TYR A 312 13.72 -6.52 14.94
C TYR A 312 14.76 -7.39 14.22
N ASN A 313 14.52 -7.71 12.96
CA ASN A 313 15.43 -8.54 12.18
C ASN A 313 16.81 -7.91 12.02
N TYR A 314 16.87 -6.59 11.82
CA TYR A 314 18.14 -5.87 11.73
C TYR A 314 18.95 -5.94 13.03
N ILE A 315 18.30 -5.75 14.18
CA ILE A 315 18.95 -5.79 15.49
C ILE A 315 19.36 -7.22 15.82
N PHE A 316 18.47 -8.18 15.57
CA PHE A 316 18.73 -9.59 15.75
C PHE A 316 19.99 -10.04 15.00
N GLU A 317 20.08 -9.74 13.70
CA GLU A 317 21.26 -10.07 12.91
C GLU A 317 22.53 -9.36 13.39
N LYS A 318 22.42 -8.13 13.89
CA LYS A 318 23.56 -7.43 14.48
C LYS A 318 24.04 -8.11 15.76
N ILE A 319 23.16 -8.46 16.68
CA ILE A 319 23.51 -9.14 17.92
C ILE A 319 24.16 -10.48 17.62
N LYS A 320 23.57 -11.26 16.70
CA LYS A 320 24.10 -12.54 16.24
C LYS A 320 25.55 -12.42 15.72
N ASN A 321 25.82 -11.38 14.92
CA ASN A 321 27.13 -11.16 14.31
C ASN A 321 28.17 -10.62 15.31
N LEU A 322 27.73 -9.94 16.37
CA LEU A 322 28.64 -9.43 17.40
C LEU A 322 29.15 -10.50 18.36
N LYS A 323 28.64 -11.75 18.27
CA LYS A 323 28.94 -12.85 19.21
C LYS A 323 28.85 -12.37 20.66
N VAL A 324 27.77 -11.64 20.95
CA VAL A 324 27.54 -11.05 22.28
C VAL A 324 27.58 -12.15 23.33
N LYS A 325 28.53 -12.04 24.27
CA LYS A 325 28.65 -12.96 25.41
C LYS A 325 28.03 -12.39 26.68
N ASN A 326 27.62 -11.13 26.64
CA ASN A 326 27.17 -10.39 27.81
C ASN A 326 25.66 -10.42 27.96
N GLU A 327 25.22 -10.51 29.20
CA GLU A 327 23.81 -10.46 29.59
C GLU A 327 23.19 -9.05 29.47
N TYR A 328 24.02 -8.05 29.17
CA TYR A 328 23.66 -6.62 29.09
C TYR A 328 24.10 -6.03 27.77
N ILE A 329 23.17 -5.36 27.08
CA ILE A 329 23.49 -4.60 25.85
C ILE A 329 22.90 -3.22 25.90
N THR A 330 23.53 -2.27 25.23
CA THR A 330 23.00 -0.92 25.01
C THR A 330 22.78 -0.69 23.52
N ILE A 331 21.54 -0.34 23.16
CA ILE A 331 21.14 0.06 21.81
C ILE A 331 21.07 1.58 21.77
N LYS A 332 21.99 2.20 20.99
CA LYS A 332 21.99 3.64 20.75
C LYS A 332 21.26 3.93 19.43
N ALA A 333 20.23 4.75 19.48
CA ALA A 333 19.44 5.08 18.31
C ALA A 333 18.77 6.45 18.45
N ASN A 334 18.21 6.99 17.36
CA ASN A 334 17.40 8.17 17.41
C ASN A 334 16.08 7.88 18.19
N LYS A 335 15.67 8.78 19.06
CA LYS A 335 14.45 8.63 19.85
C LYS A 335 13.19 8.37 19.03
N GLU A 336 13.11 8.95 17.85
CA GLU A 336 11.99 8.79 16.89
C GLU A 336 11.73 7.32 16.50
N ILE A 337 12.75 6.46 16.53
CA ILE A 337 12.65 5.06 16.15
C ILE A 337 12.55 4.09 17.33
N PHE A 338 12.57 4.59 18.55
CA PHE A 338 12.52 3.72 19.73
C PHE A 338 11.28 2.84 19.76
N GLY A 339 10.13 3.37 19.36
CA GLY A 339 8.88 2.61 19.26
C GLY A 339 9.02 1.39 18.35
N TYR A 340 9.60 1.59 17.17
CA TYR A 340 9.80 0.49 16.21
C TYR A 340 10.84 -0.53 16.70
N ILE A 341 11.91 -0.06 17.35
CA ILE A 341 12.93 -0.96 17.94
C ILE A 341 12.33 -1.80 19.05
N LYS A 342 11.60 -1.18 19.95
CA LYS A 342 10.96 -1.86 21.09
C LYS A 342 9.86 -2.83 20.63
N GLY A 343 9.15 -2.47 19.58
CA GLY A 343 7.90 -3.13 19.22
C GLY A 343 6.77 -2.75 20.17
N ARG A 344 5.57 -3.18 19.84
CA ARG A 344 4.40 -2.95 20.69
C ARG A 344 4.62 -3.63 22.06
N ASP A 345 4.41 -2.88 23.13
CA ASP A 345 4.57 -3.37 24.51
C ASP A 345 5.96 -4.00 24.78
N ASN A 346 7.01 -3.50 24.14
CA ASN A 346 8.38 -3.99 24.19
C ASN A 346 8.61 -5.39 23.57
N SER A 347 7.65 -5.91 22.81
CA SER A 347 7.66 -7.29 22.28
C SER A 347 8.94 -7.69 21.53
N ASN A 348 9.58 -6.76 20.82
CA ASN A 348 10.83 -7.04 20.12
C ASN A 348 12.01 -7.21 21.08
N LEU A 349 12.11 -6.36 22.10
CA LEU A 349 13.18 -6.44 23.09
C LEU A 349 13.04 -7.69 23.96
N ASP A 350 11.81 -8.03 24.33
CA ASP A 350 11.56 -9.21 25.15
C ASP A 350 11.90 -10.51 24.38
N LYS A 351 11.55 -10.59 23.10
CA LYS A 351 11.99 -11.70 22.23
C LYS A 351 13.50 -11.80 22.13
N ILE A 352 14.21 -10.67 22.01
CA ILE A 352 15.66 -10.66 21.94
C ILE A 352 16.26 -11.10 23.28
N LYS A 353 15.72 -10.61 24.41
CA LYS A 353 16.16 -11.03 25.75
C LYS A 353 16.00 -12.53 25.93
N GLU A 354 14.85 -13.08 25.57
CA GLU A 354 14.56 -14.51 25.68
C GLU A 354 15.53 -15.36 24.85
N LEU A 355 15.69 -15.00 23.56
CA LEU A 355 16.53 -15.76 22.62
C LEU A 355 18.02 -15.77 22.97
N TYR A 356 18.51 -14.69 23.57
CA TYR A 356 19.94 -14.55 23.92
C TYR A 356 20.21 -14.64 25.42
N TYR A 357 19.21 -14.98 26.24
CA TYR A 357 19.29 -15.06 27.69
C TYR A 357 19.84 -13.75 28.32
N MET A 358 19.39 -12.60 27.77
CA MET A 358 19.86 -11.29 28.24
C MET A 358 19.05 -10.82 29.47
N LYS A 359 19.73 -10.26 30.45
CA LYS A 359 19.10 -9.64 31.61
C LYS A 359 18.50 -8.29 31.28
N GLU A 360 19.23 -7.49 30.51
CA GLU A 360 18.81 -6.11 30.25
C GLU A 360 19.23 -5.61 28.87
N ILE A 361 18.33 -4.86 28.23
CA ILE A 361 18.58 -4.10 27.00
C ILE A 361 18.30 -2.65 27.26
N ASN A 362 19.34 -1.83 27.30
CA ASN A 362 19.22 -0.39 27.51
C ASN A 362 19.04 0.33 26.18
N MET A 363 18.10 1.30 26.15
CA MET A 363 17.90 2.18 25.01
C MET A 363 18.41 3.58 25.31
N VAL A 364 19.38 4.05 24.55
CA VAL A 364 20.01 5.37 24.77
C VAL A 364 19.85 6.21 23.51
N GLU A 365 19.42 7.47 23.71
CA GLU A 365 19.32 8.43 22.62
C GLU A 365 20.71 8.82 22.10
N GLU A 366 20.89 8.70 20.79
CA GLU A 366 22.13 9.15 20.14
C GLU A 366 22.09 10.69 19.97
N ASN A 367 22.83 11.41 20.79
CA ASN A 367 22.95 12.86 20.70
C ASN A 367 23.72 13.30 19.46
N LYS A 368 23.08 14.02 18.57
CA LYS A 368 23.62 14.52 17.27
C LYS A 368 24.71 15.59 17.40
N LYS A 369 25.12 16.00 18.63
CA LYS A 369 25.94 17.20 18.84
C LYS A 369 27.39 17.15 18.32
N ASN A 370 27.94 16.00 17.91
CA ASN A 370 29.36 15.89 17.62
C ASN A 370 29.75 15.41 16.20
N LYS A 371 28.87 15.33 15.23
CA LYS A 371 29.28 14.96 13.87
C LYS A 371 29.03 16.12 12.87
N LYS A 372 30.11 16.76 12.44
CA LYS A 372 30.20 17.70 11.30
C LYS A 372 29.90 16.97 9.95
N SER A 373 28.85 16.21 9.83
CA SER A 373 28.45 15.63 8.56
C SER A 373 27.08 16.19 8.19
N ASN A 374 27.03 16.85 7.03
CA ASN A 374 25.85 17.49 6.42
C ASN A 374 24.72 16.51 6.03
N SER A 375 24.66 15.32 6.61
CA SER A 375 23.54 14.41 6.37
C SER A 375 22.56 14.48 7.55
N LYS A 376 21.48 15.18 7.34
CA LYS A 376 20.39 15.41 8.30
C LYS A 376 19.75 14.15 8.93
N ASN A 377 20.15 12.94 8.52
CA ASN A 377 19.45 11.71 8.85
C ASN A 377 20.41 10.51 9.02
N ASN A 378 21.37 10.61 9.94
CA ASN A 378 22.21 9.45 10.25
C ASN A 378 21.51 8.57 11.30
N LEU A 379 20.81 7.54 10.81
CA LEU A 379 20.34 6.44 11.64
C LEU A 379 21.51 5.50 11.93
N GLU A 380 22.13 5.64 13.07
CA GLU A 380 23.17 4.73 13.51
C GLU A 380 22.66 3.94 14.72
N ILE A 381 22.39 2.64 14.52
CA ILE A 381 22.14 1.73 15.61
C ILE A 381 23.50 1.17 16.02
N VAL A 382 23.97 1.58 17.16
CA VAL A 382 25.18 1.06 17.79
C VAL A 382 24.73 0.13 18.91
N ILE A 383 25.16 -1.12 18.84
CA ILE A 383 24.97 -2.10 19.90
C ILE A 383 26.33 -2.25 20.56
N ALA A 384 26.40 -1.92 21.81
CA ALA A 384 27.60 -2.06 22.63
C ALA A 384 27.33 -3.05 23.77
N ASN A 385 28.35 -3.89 24.09
CA ASN A 385 28.33 -4.67 25.31
C ASN A 385 28.41 -3.70 26.50
N ASP A 386 27.54 -3.85 27.45
CA ASP A 386 27.61 -3.10 28.70
C ASP A 386 28.48 -3.92 29.66
N GLU A 387 29.74 -3.52 29.82
CA GLU A 387 30.62 -4.10 30.81
C GLU A 387 30.25 -3.46 32.18
N ARG A 388 29.26 -4.04 32.83
CA ARG A 388 29.06 -3.81 34.26
C ARG A 388 29.82 -4.89 34.99
N GLU A 389 30.93 -4.48 35.64
CA GLU A 389 31.63 -5.28 36.64
C GLU A 389 30.73 -5.59 37.84
#